data_1c78ec6b9818d4bc4604d3873c71c37b
#
_entry.id   1c78ec6b9818d4bc4604d3873c71c37b
#
_cell.length_a   1.000
_cell.length_b   1.000
_cell.length_c   1.000
_cell.angle_alpha   90.00
_cell.angle_beta   90.00
_cell.angle_gamma   90.00
#
_symmetry.space_group_name_H-M   'P 1'
#
loop_
_entity.id
_entity.type
_entity.pdbx_description
1 polymer ?
#
loop_
_entity_poly.entity_id
_entity_poly.type
_entity_poly.pdbx_seq_one_letter_code
_entity_poly.pdbx_strand_id
1 'polypeptide(L)'
;MDAYKVLEIKKSVFENNDREADLLREELKKDETFLLNLMSSPGSGKTTTVLRTIEALKDQMKIGVLEADIDSEVDANIVAKTGAKVIQLHTGGMCHLDAGMTKQGLLGLGTEDVDLVILENVGNLVCPAEFDTGASKNAMILSVPEGDDKPLKYPLMFSIVDVLLINKIDAMANFDFDFEAVKERVRKLNPNIKVIPISAKTGEGIKEWVVWLSTEVKNWQAK
;
A
#
# COMPACT_ATOMS: atom_id res chain seq x y z
N MET A 1 5.02 6.64 48.04
CA MET A 1 5.40 5.46 47.25
C MET A 1 4.27 5.18 46.29
N ASP A 2 4.48 5.33 45.00
CA ASP A 2 3.46 5.03 44.04
C ASP A 2 3.19 3.54 44.08
N ALA A 3 1.93 3.17 44.31
CA ALA A 3 1.50 1.78 44.49
C ALA A 3 1.57 0.92 43.20
N TYR A 4 1.85 1.53 42.05
CA TYR A 4 1.97 0.86 40.75
C TYR A 4 2.82 1.69 39.79
N LYS A 5 3.40 1.01 38.81
CA LYS A 5 4.14 1.61 37.70
C LYS A 5 3.33 1.49 36.40
N VAL A 6 3.06 2.62 35.74
CA VAL A 6 2.46 2.63 34.41
C VAL A 6 3.57 2.40 33.39
N LEU A 7 3.42 1.40 32.55
CA LEU A 7 4.32 1.11 31.42
C LEU A 7 3.64 1.53 30.12
N GLU A 8 4.21 2.47 29.40
CA GLU A 8 3.76 2.85 28.05
C GLU A 8 4.29 1.85 27.01
N ILE A 9 3.75 0.62 27.02
CA ILE A 9 4.20 -0.47 26.14
C ILE A 9 3.94 -0.11 24.65
N LYS A 10 2.80 0.52 24.37
CA LYS A 10 2.42 0.91 22.98
C LYS A 10 3.50 1.79 22.34
N LYS A 11 4.00 2.79 23.07
CA LYS A 11 5.04 3.71 22.58
C LYS A 11 6.34 2.99 22.22
N SER A 12 6.79 2.07 23.08
CA SER A 12 8.04 1.32 22.84
C SER A 12 7.93 0.37 21.64
N VAL A 13 6.76 -0.20 21.36
CA VAL A 13 6.50 -1.04 20.19
C VAL A 13 6.61 -0.22 18.90
N PHE A 14 5.97 0.95 18.83
CA PHE A 14 6.06 1.82 17.66
C PHE A 14 7.48 2.34 17.42
N GLU A 15 8.20 2.81 18.44
CA GLU A 15 9.58 3.28 18.30
C GLU A 15 10.54 2.19 17.80
N ASN A 16 10.34 0.93 18.20
CA ASN A 16 11.12 -0.18 17.68
C ASN A 16 10.78 -0.46 16.22
N ASN A 17 9.49 -0.49 15.86
CA ASN A 17 9.06 -0.68 14.49
C ASN A 17 9.58 0.41 13.55
N ASP A 18 9.50 1.68 13.95
CA ASP A 18 9.98 2.80 13.13
C ASP A 18 11.47 2.69 12.84
N ARG A 19 12.27 2.28 13.84
CA ARG A 19 13.70 2.03 13.63
C ARG A 19 13.96 0.85 12.68
N GLU A 20 13.20 -0.24 12.81
CA GLU A 20 13.30 -1.38 11.89
C GLU A 20 12.87 -0.99 10.48
N ALA A 21 11.84 -0.16 10.34
CA ALA A 21 11.38 0.36 9.06
C ALA A 21 12.44 1.24 8.38
N ASP A 22 13.12 2.10 9.13
CA ASP A 22 14.22 2.92 8.59
C ASP A 22 15.39 2.07 8.11
N LEU A 23 15.81 1.06 8.90
CA LEU A 23 16.87 0.13 8.50
C LEU A 23 16.48 -0.67 7.25
N LEU A 24 15.23 -1.12 7.16
CA LEU A 24 14.73 -1.82 5.99
C LEU A 24 14.75 -0.92 4.74
N ARG A 25 14.36 0.35 4.88
CA ARG A 25 14.44 1.34 3.80
C ARG A 25 15.87 1.55 3.30
N GLU A 26 16.86 1.59 4.23
CA GLU A 26 18.27 1.68 3.87
C GLU A 26 18.77 0.43 3.11
N GLU A 27 18.36 -0.77 3.53
CA GLU A 27 18.66 -2.02 2.84
C GLU A 27 18.10 -2.01 1.41
N LEU A 28 16.79 -1.75 1.28
CA LEU A 28 16.10 -1.67 -0.02
C LEU A 28 16.72 -0.60 -0.96
N LYS A 29 17.22 0.49 -0.38
CA LYS A 29 17.88 1.54 -1.14
C LYS A 29 19.22 1.07 -1.70
N LYS A 30 20.00 0.31 -0.95
CA LYS A 30 21.27 -0.28 -1.41
C LYS A 30 21.05 -1.31 -2.51
N ASP A 31 19.93 -2.06 -2.41
CA ASP A 31 19.56 -3.10 -3.37
C ASP A 31 18.82 -2.52 -4.60
N GLU A 32 18.60 -1.18 -4.64
CA GLU A 32 17.85 -0.47 -5.68
C GLU A 32 16.41 -1.00 -5.86
N THR A 33 15.88 -1.73 -4.88
CA THR A 33 14.52 -2.27 -4.85
C THR A 33 13.54 -1.25 -4.28
N PHE A 34 12.51 -0.91 -5.05
CA PHE A 34 11.43 -0.03 -4.58
C PHE A 34 10.32 -0.87 -3.95
N LEU A 35 9.93 -0.53 -2.73
CA LEU A 35 8.80 -1.14 -2.03
C LEU A 35 7.62 -0.19 -1.98
N LEU A 36 6.50 -0.59 -2.59
CA LEU A 36 5.22 0.09 -2.51
C LEU A 36 4.33 -0.61 -1.49
N ASN A 37 3.89 0.09 -0.44
CA ASN A 37 2.84 -0.39 0.44
C ASN A 37 1.47 0.05 -0.09
N LEU A 38 0.61 -0.90 -0.47
CA LEU A 38 -0.72 -0.66 -1.02
C LEU A 38 -1.79 -1.00 0.00
N MET A 39 -2.47 0.02 0.51
CA MET A 39 -3.46 -0.06 1.58
C MET A 39 -4.88 0.23 1.07
N SER A 40 -5.89 -0.31 1.71
CA SER A 40 -7.30 0.01 1.45
C SER A 40 -8.26 -0.70 2.40
N SER A 41 -9.54 -0.42 2.27
CA SER A 41 -10.61 -1.29 2.80
C SER A 41 -10.70 -2.61 2.03
N PRO A 42 -11.28 -3.66 2.63
CA PRO A 42 -11.65 -4.87 1.91
C PRO A 42 -12.59 -4.54 0.72
N GLY A 43 -12.38 -5.24 -0.40
CA GLY A 43 -13.23 -5.09 -1.58
C GLY A 43 -13.07 -3.78 -2.36
N SER A 44 -12.10 -2.92 -2.05
CA SER A 44 -11.82 -1.68 -2.81
C SER A 44 -11.22 -1.91 -4.20
N GLY A 45 -10.68 -3.11 -4.47
CA GLY A 45 -10.07 -3.53 -5.72
C GLY A 45 -8.55 -3.51 -5.74
N LYS A 46 -7.89 -3.77 -4.58
CA LYS A 46 -6.42 -3.90 -4.47
C LYS A 46 -5.87 -4.89 -5.49
N THR A 47 -6.23 -6.15 -5.39
CA THR A 47 -5.73 -7.24 -6.24
C THR A 47 -5.94 -6.94 -7.72
N THR A 48 -7.09 -6.39 -8.12
CA THR A 48 -7.33 -5.99 -9.52
C THR A 48 -6.39 -4.85 -9.95
N THR A 49 -6.10 -3.90 -9.06
CA THR A 49 -5.15 -2.82 -9.32
C THR A 49 -3.73 -3.35 -9.44
N VAL A 50 -3.32 -4.29 -8.57
CA VAL A 50 -2.02 -4.98 -8.65
C VAL A 50 -1.87 -5.68 -9.99
N LEU A 51 -2.88 -6.46 -10.43
CA LEU A 51 -2.87 -7.14 -11.73
C LEU A 51 -2.70 -6.17 -12.90
N ARG A 52 -3.43 -5.05 -12.92
CA ARG A 52 -3.29 -4.00 -13.95
C ARG A 52 -1.92 -3.35 -13.93
N THR A 53 -1.36 -3.16 -12.74
CA THR A 53 -0.01 -2.61 -12.57
C THR A 53 1.05 -3.55 -13.14
N ILE A 54 0.98 -4.84 -12.81
CA ILE A 54 1.88 -5.86 -13.34
C ILE A 54 1.76 -5.93 -14.86
N GLU A 55 0.54 -6.03 -15.40
CA GLU A 55 0.29 -6.09 -16.85
C GLU A 55 0.94 -4.93 -17.60
N ALA A 56 0.88 -3.73 -17.03
CA ALA A 56 1.41 -2.53 -17.66
C ALA A 56 2.94 -2.35 -17.53
N LEU A 57 3.56 -2.95 -16.51
CA LEU A 57 4.97 -2.72 -16.18
C LEU A 57 5.89 -3.93 -16.38
N LYS A 58 5.38 -5.15 -16.52
CA LYS A 58 6.17 -6.40 -16.57
C LYS A 58 7.25 -6.44 -17.65
N ASP A 59 7.06 -5.71 -18.76
CA ASP A 59 8.04 -5.63 -19.84
C ASP A 59 9.10 -4.54 -19.61
N GLN A 60 8.96 -3.73 -18.54
CA GLN A 60 9.83 -2.60 -18.22
C GLN A 60 10.63 -2.82 -16.93
N MET A 61 10.10 -3.61 -16.00
CA MET A 61 10.73 -3.87 -14.69
C MET A 61 10.33 -5.24 -14.14
N LYS A 62 11.20 -5.81 -13.32
CA LYS A 62 10.94 -7.06 -12.59
C LYS A 62 10.13 -6.77 -11.35
N ILE A 63 8.95 -7.39 -11.24
CA ILE A 63 7.98 -7.12 -10.19
C ILE A 63 7.83 -8.34 -9.29
N GLY A 64 7.91 -8.09 -7.97
CA GLY A 64 7.51 -9.03 -6.94
C GLY A 64 6.28 -8.54 -6.19
N VAL A 65 5.52 -9.45 -5.60
CA VAL A 65 4.32 -9.13 -4.81
C VAL A 65 4.36 -9.86 -3.48
N LEU A 66 4.10 -9.13 -2.42
CA LEU A 66 3.82 -9.67 -1.10
C LEU A 66 2.32 -9.49 -0.85
N GLU A 67 1.60 -10.60 -0.76
CA GLU A 67 0.17 -10.63 -0.47
C GLU A 67 -0.04 -10.86 1.01
N ALA A 68 -0.64 -9.91 1.72
CA ALA A 68 -0.95 -10.04 3.12
C ALA A 68 -2.45 -10.28 3.33
N ASP A 69 -2.78 -11.44 3.84
CA ASP A 69 -4.13 -11.77 4.25
C ASP A 69 -4.13 -12.50 5.60
N ILE A 70 -5.28 -12.53 6.24
CA ILE A 70 -5.44 -13.19 7.54
C ILE A 70 -5.27 -14.71 7.38
N ASP A 71 -5.89 -15.30 6.34
CA ASP A 71 -5.88 -16.76 6.12
C ASP A 71 -6.23 -17.17 4.66
N SER A 72 -6.25 -16.27 3.68
CA SER A 72 -6.63 -16.56 2.29
C SER A 72 -5.42 -16.60 1.36
N GLU A 73 -5.42 -17.54 0.41
CA GLU A 73 -4.41 -17.65 -0.66
C GLU A 73 -5.00 -17.31 -2.05
N VAL A 74 -6.25 -16.86 -2.10
CA VAL A 74 -6.98 -16.67 -3.37
C VAL A 74 -6.29 -15.60 -4.22
N ASP A 75 -5.94 -14.47 -3.63
CA ASP A 75 -5.34 -13.33 -4.33
C ASP A 75 -3.92 -13.65 -4.79
N ALA A 76 -3.09 -14.28 -3.94
CA ALA A 76 -1.75 -14.75 -4.32
C ALA A 76 -1.79 -15.71 -5.53
N ASN A 77 -2.74 -16.64 -5.56
CA ASN A 77 -2.91 -17.57 -6.68
C ASN A 77 -3.32 -16.86 -7.98
N ILE A 78 -4.09 -15.78 -7.89
CA ILE A 78 -4.49 -14.96 -9.05
C ILE A 78 -3.27 -14.19 -9.58
N VAL A 79 -2.53 -13.54 -8.69
CA VAL A 79 -1.33 -12.75 -9.04
C VAL A 79 -0.23 -13.65 -9.62
N ALA A 80 0.00 -14.84 -9.06
CA ALA A 80 1.01 -15.79 -9.55
C ALA A 80 0.81 -16.20 -11.04
N LYS A 81 -0.43 -16.20 -11.53
CA LYS A 81 -0.72 -16.47 -12.95
C LYS A 81 -0.16 -15.43 -13.92
N THR A 82 0.22 -14.24 -13.43
CA THR A 82 0.89 -13.21 -14.24
C THR A 82 2.35 -13.54 -14.55
N GLY A 83 2.95 -14.49 -13.83
CA GLY A 83 4.38 -14.81 -13.87
C GLY A 83 5.23 -13.95 -12.94
N ALA A 84 4.66 -13.03 -12.17
CA ALA A 84 5.38 -12.30 -11.13
C ALA A 84 5.78 -13.23 -9.98
N LYS A 85 6.89 -12.90 -9.29
CA LYS A 85 7.23 -13.57 -8.02
C LYS A 85 6.19 -13.17 -6.97
N VAL A 86 5.60 -14.14 -6.26
CA VAL A 86 4.56 -13.87 -5.24
C VAL A 86 4.87 -14.64 -3.97
N ILE A 87 4.75 -13.97 -2.84
CA ILE A 87 4.78 -14.57 -1.50
C ILE A 87 3.47 -14.23 -0.80
N GLN A 88 2.80 -15.24 -0.27
CA GLN A 88 1.67 -15.07 0.64
C GLN A 88 2.18 -14.94 2.07
N LEU A 89 1.75 -13.89 2.75
CA LEU A 89 2.03 -13.64 4.16
C LEU A 89 0.76 -13.89 4.98
N HIS A 90 0.75 -14.95 5.76
CA HIS A 90 -0.31 -15.19 6.75
C HIS A 90 -0.01 -14.39 8.02
N THR A 91 -0.85 -13.43 8.34
CA THR A 91 -0.62 -12.54 9.49
C THR A 91 -0.98 -13.17 10.84
N GLY A 92 -1.55 -14.39 10.84
CA GLY A 92 -1.94 -15.09 12.08
C GLY A 92 -3.02 -14.35 12.87
N GLY A 93 -3.90 -13.61 12.19
CA GLY A 93 -4.99 -12.86 12.80
C GLY A 93 -4.67 -11.37 13.05
N MET A 94 -3.45 -10.91 12.71
CA MET A 94 -3.14 -9.48 12.77
C MET A 94 -3.74 -8.75 11.57
N CYS A 95 -4.24 -7.54 11.81
CA CYS A 95 -4.94 -6.71 10.83
C CYS A 95 -4.02 -5.71 10.11
N HIS A 96 -2.69 -5.89 10.20
CA HIS A 96 -1.66 -5.07 9.58
C HIS A 96 -0.36 -5.85 9.41
N LEU A 97 0.56 -5.29 8.65
CA LEU A 97 1.97 -5.68 8.64
C LEU A 97 2.81 -4.57 9.28
N ASP A 98 3.88 -4.98 9.97
CA ASP A 98 4.95 -4.12 10.45
C ASP A 98 6.23 -4.31 9.61
N ALA A 99 7.31 -3.57 9.96
CA ALA A 99 8.59 -3.65 9.26
C ALA A 99 9.25 -5.04 9.36
N GLY A 100 9.14 -5.70 10.51
CA GLY A 100 9.70 -7.04 10.74
C GLY A 100 9.03 -8.10 9.88
N MET A 101 7.69 -8.08 9.80
CA MET A 101 6.90 -8.97 8.94
C MET A 101 7.19 -8.71 7.45
N THR A 102 7.27 -7.45 7.06
CA THR A 102 7.61 -7.04 5.70
C THR A 102 9.00 -7.55 5.31
N LYS A 103 9.99 -7.39 6.19
CA LYS A 103 11.35 -7.91 5.98
C LYS A 103 11.37 -9.43 5.79
N GLN A 104 10.61 -10.18 6.58
CA GLN A 104 10.49 -11.63 6.40
C GLN A 104 9.91 -12.00 5.04
N GLY A 105 8.88 -11.27 4.59
CA GLY A 105 8.31 -11.44 3.25
C GLY A 105 9.32 -11.18 2.13
N LEU A 106 10.08 -10.10 2.23
CA LEU A 106 11.11 -9.74 1.25
C LEU A 106 12.24 -10.78 1.19
N LEU A 107 12.68 -11.30 2.33
CA LEU A 107 13.65 -12.39 2.38
C LEU A 107 13.13 -13.68 1.72
N GLY A 108 11.85 -13.99 1.93
CA GLY A 108 11.21 -15.13 1.28
C GLY A 108 11.06 -14.95 -0.24
N LEU A 109 10.84 -13.71 -0.71
CA LEU A 109 10.69 -13.37 -2.12
C LEU A 109 12.04 -13.44 -2.88
N GLY A 110 13.13 -13.05 -2.23
CA GLY A 110 14.43 -12.83 -2.86
C GLY A 110 14.41 -11.59 -3.77
N THR A 111 15.00 -10.49 -3.29
CA THR A 111 14.90 -9.17 -3.93
C THR A 111 16.05 -8.85 -4.88
N GLU A 112 17.08 -9.68 -4.97
CA GLU A 112 18.33 -9.41 -5.70
C GLU A 112 18.13 -9.05 -7.18
N ASP A 113 17.00 -9.44 -7.73
CA ASP A 113 16.64 -9.21 -9.14
C ASP A 113 15.25 -8.58 -9.27
N VAL A 114 14.79 -7.78 -8.32
CA VAL A 114 13.45 -7.18 -8.31
C VAL A 114 13.55 -5.66 -8.23
N ASP A 115 13.01 -4.97 -9.23
CA ASP A 115 12.99 -3.51 -9.29
C ASP A 115 11.89 -2.90 -8.41
N LEU A 116 10.72 -3.56 -8.39
CA LEU A 116 9.51 -3.12 -7.68
C LEU A 116 8.91 -4.29 -6.89
N VAL A 117 8.75 -4.10 -5.59
CA VAL A 117 7.90 -4.98 -4.77
C VAL A 117 6.61 -4.23 -4.42
N ILE A 118 5.47 -4.85 -4.69
CA ILE A 118 4.16 -4.37 -4.24
C ILE A 118 3.75 -5.20 -3.02
N LEU A 119 3.66 -4.53 -1.87
CA LEU A 119 3.08 -5.10 -0.67
C LEU A 119 1.58 -4.79 -0.67
N GLU A 120 0.74 -5.78 -1.00
CA GLU A 120 -0.70 -5.68 -0.81
C GLU A 120 -1.00 -5.92 0.68
N ASN A 121 -1.25 -4.83 1.41
CA ASN A 121 -1.49 -4.89 2.85
C ASN A 121 -2.90 -5.41 3.17
N VAL A 122 -3.10 -5.89 4.39
CA VAL A 122 -4.40 -6.35 4.88
C VAL A 122 -5.46 -5.26 4.69
N GLY A 123 -6.66 -5.66 4.27
CA GLY A 123 -7.78 -4.74 4.05
C GLY A 123 -8.28 -4.12 5.35
N ASN A 124 -7.73 -2.94 5.71
CA ASN A 124 -8.05 -2.19 6.91
C ASN A 124 -7.61 -0.72 6.76
N LEU A 125 -8.38 0.23 7.33
CA LEU A 125 -8.07 1.67 7.28
C LEU A 125 -7.51 2.23 8.59
N VAL A 126 -7.35 1.42 9.63
CA VAL A 126 -6.88 1.86 10.95
C VAL A 126 -5.46 1.34 11.20
N CYS A 127 -5.34 0.03 11.45
CA CYS A 127 -4.07 -0.56 11.87
C CYS A 127 -2.92 -0.35 10.87
N PRO A 128 -3.10 -0.54 9.53
CA PRO A 128 -2.01 -0.31 8.58
C PRO A 128 -1.52 1.14 8.52
N ALA A 129 -2.30 2.10 9.01
CA ALA A 129 -1.88 3.49 9.10
C ALA A 129 -1.00 3.78 10.32
N GLU A 130 -1.04 2.92 11.35
CA GLU A 130 -0.28 3.10 12.59
C GLU A 130 1.11 2.46 12.53
N PHE A 131 1.35 1.49 11.61
CA PHE A 131 2.59 0.74 11.54
C PHE A 131 3.34 1.01 10.23
N ASP A 132 4.55 1.52 10.35
CA ASP A 132 5.45 1.68 9.20
C ASP A 132 5.96 0.31 8.74
N THR A 133 5.78 -0.01 7.48
CA THR A 133 6.22 -1.27 6.85
C THR A 133 7.65 -1.20 6.31
N GLY A 134 8.33 -0.06 6.39
CA GLY A 134 9.61 0.17 5.73
C GLY A 134 9.49 0.45 4.22
N ALA A 135 8.28 0.71 3.72
CA ALA A 135 8.05 0.99 2.30
C ALA A 135 8.70 2.30 1.85
N SER A 136 9.11 2.33 0.57
CA SER A 136 9.64 3.52 -0.10
C SER A 136 8.55 4.58 -0.30
N LYS A 137 7.32 4.11 -0.58
CA LYS A 137 6.11 4.91 -0.77
C LYS A 137 4.86 4.18 -0.31
N ASN A 138 3.87 4.96 0.14
CA ASN A 138 2.57 4.47 0.55
C ASN A 138 1.50 4.89 -0.48
N ALA A 139 0.72 3.92 -0.96
CA ALA A 139 -0.45 4.14 -1.79
C ALA A 139 -1.72 3.67 -1.07
N MET A 140 -2.82 4.36 -1.28
CA MET A 140 -4.12 3.96 -0.78
C MET A 140 -5.14 3.89 -1.91
N ILE A 141 -6.03 2.91 -1.85
CA ILE A 141 -7.21 2.83 -2.72
C ILE A 141 -8.46 3.14 -1.91
N LEU A 142 -9.20 4.15 -2.35
CA LEU A 142 -10.58 4.44 -1.95
C LEU A 142 -11.49 4.13 -3.12
N SER A 143 -12.46 3.24 -2.98
CA SER A 143 -13.41 2.99 -4.05
C SER A 143 -14.66 3.85 -3.92
N VAL A 144 -15.24 4.27 -5.05
CA VAL A 144 -16.46 5.08 -5.10
C VAL A 144 -17.61 4.54 -4.22
N PRO A 145 -17.91 3.21 -4.20
CA PRO A 145 -18.95 2.68 -3.33
C PRO A 145 -18.74 2.84 -1.83
N GLU A 146 -17.50 3.13 -1.39
CA GLU A 146 -17.20 3.32 0.03
C GLU A 146 -17.62 4.68 0.58
N GLY A 147 -17.89 5.64 -0.32
CA GLY A 147 -18.31 7.00 0.03
C GLY A 147 -17.14 7.99 0.17
N ASP A 148 -17.46 9.26 -0.03
CA ASP A 148 -16.52 10.37 -0.04
C ASP A 148 -16.13 10.89 1.37
N ASP A 149 -16.78 10.37 2.41
CA ASP A 149 -16.57 10.77 3.80
C ASP A 149 -15.42 10.03 4.51
N LYS A 150 -14.79 9.06 3.86
CA LYS A 150 -13.69 8.27 4.43
C LYS A 150 -12.51 9.12 4.95
N PRO A 151 -12.08 10.20 4.29
CA PRO A 151 -11.03 11.07 4.84
C PRO A 151 -11.40 11.70 6.19
N LEU A 152 -12.69 11.93 6.45
CA LEU A 152 -13.17 12.45 7.72
C LEU A 152 -13.18 11.40 8.83
N LYS A 153 -13.42 10.14 8.47
CA LYS A 153 -13.51 9.01 9.40
C LYS A 153 -12.15 8.40 9.75
N TYR A 154 -11.20 8.43 8.80
CA TYR A 154 -9.89 7.79 8.90
C TYR A 154 -8.74 8.77 8.56
N PRO A 155 -8.65 9.94 9.21
CA PRO A 155 -7.72 11.00 8.80
C PRO A 155 -6.25 10.57 8.79
N LEU A 156 -5.84 9.69 9.72
CA LEU A 156 -4.46 9.19 9.77
C LEU A 156 -4.06 8.49 8.48
N MET A 157 -4.89 7.59 7.96
CA MET A 157 -4.63 6.86 6.72
C MET A 157 -4.35 7.82 5.55
N PHE A 158 -5.15 8.89 5.41
CA PHE A 158 -4.99 9.85 4.31
C PHE A 158 -3.85 10.85 4.53
N SER A 159 -3.34 10.97 5.76
CA SER A 159 -2.21 11.85 6.06
C SER A 159 -0.85 11.25 5.73
N ILE A 160 -0.74 9.91 5.73
CA ILE A 160 0.53 9.19 5.57
C ILE A 160 0.79 8.68 4.15
N VAL A 161 -0.21 8.74 3.25
CA VAL A 161 -0.07 8.18 1.89
C VAL A 161 0.44 9.23 0.91
N ASP A 162 1.33 8.81 0.00
CA ASP A 162 1.89 9.63 -1.07
C ASP A 162 0.90 9.79 -2.23
N VAL A 163 0.11 8.73 -2.48
CA VAL A 163 -0.88 8.70 -3.56
C VAL A 163 -2.18 8.06 -3.11
N LEU A 164 -3.29 8.68 -3.49
CA LEU A 164 -4.65 8.17 -3.35
C LEU A 164 -5.20 7.79 -4.73
N LEU A 165 -5.52 6.51 -4.92
CA LEU A 165 -6.24 6.01 -6.07
C LEU A 165 -7.74 6.00 -5.75
N ILE A 166 -8.55 6.79 -6.46
CA ILE A 166 -10.01 6.70 -6.36
C ILE A 166 -10.47 5.69 -7.40
N ASN A 167 -10.77 4.47 -6.94
CA ASN A 167 -11.10 3.35 -7.82
C ASN A 167 -12.61 3.19 -8.05
N LYS A 168 -12.96 2.42 -9.06
CA LYS A 168 -14.33 2.14 -9.51
C LYS A 168 -15.06 3.38 -10.00
N ILE A 169 -14.34 4.30 -10.68
CA ILE A 169 -14.96 5.48 -11.27
C ILE A 169 -16.00 5.12 -12.36
N ASP A 170 -15.89 3.93 -12.95
CA ASP A 170 -16.89 3.37 -13.85
C ASP A 170 -18.28 3.18 -13.19
N ALA A 171 -18.33 3.12 -11.88
CA ALA A 171 -19.58 3.00 -11.11
C ALA A 171 -20.09 4.34 -10.57
N MET A 172 -19.40 5.46 -10.81
CA MET A 172 -19.70 6.77 -10.18
C MET A 172 -21.14 7.23 -10.40
N ALA A 173 -21.72 6.96 -11.57
CA ALA A 173 -23.11 7.32 -11.87
C ALA A 173 -24.15 6.64 -10.96
N ASN A 174 -23.77 5.58 -10.22
CA ASN A 174 -24.66 4.81 -9.35
C ASN A 174 -24.53 5.18 -7.87
N PHE A 175 -23.64 6.11 -7.52
CA PHE A 175 -23.33 6.47 -6.15
C PHE A 175 -23.31 7.98 -5.98
N ASP A 176 -23.73 8.43 -4.80
CA ASP A 176 -23.54 9.83 -4.39
C ASP A 176 -22.09 9.98 -3.86
N PHE A 177 -21.19 10.38 -4.77
CA PHE A 177 -19.76 10.51 -4.48
C PHE A 177 -19.22 11.83 -5.03
N ASP A 178 -18.85 12.73 -4.14
CA ASP A 178 -18.26 14.01 -4.49
C ASP A 178 -16.72 13.91 -4.57
N PHE A 179 -16.22 13.80 -5.79
CA PHE A 179 -14.79 13.68 -6.07
C PHE A 179 -13.99 14.90 -5.63
N GLU A 180 -14.52 16.11 -5.83
CA GLU A 180 -13.83 17.34 -5.45
C GLU A 180 -13.81 17.53 -3.92
N ALA A 181 -14.88 17.12 -3.23
CA ALA A 181 -14.89 17.10 -1.76
C ALA A 181 -13.83 16.15 -1.19
N VAL A 182 -13.63 14.97 -1.79
CA VAL A 182 -12.52 14.06 -1.38
C VAL A 182 -11.19 14.74 -1.57
N LYS A 183 -10.92 15.33 -2.73
CA LYS A 183 -9.66 16.04 -2.99
C LYS A 183 -9.39 17.16 -2.00
N GLU A 184 -10.40 17.97 -1.69
CA GLU A 184 -10.27 19.04 -0.71
C GLU A 184 -9.94 18.51 0.68
N ARG A 185 -10.66 17.46 1.12
CA ARG A 185 -10.48 16.84 2.43
C ARG A 185 -9.09 16.25 2.58
N VAL A 186 -8.62 15.47 1.60
CA VAL A 186 -7.30 14.83 1.67
C VAL A 186 -6.15 15.82 1.56
N ARG A 187 -6.29 16.90 0.77
CA ARG A 187 -5.28 17.96 0.70
C ARG A 187 -5.13 18.76 1.99
N LYS A 188 -6.19 18.86 2.81
CA LYS A 188 -6.11 19.46 4.15
C LYS A 188 -5.29 18.57 5.11
N LEU A 189 -5.33 17.25 4.93
CA LEU A 189 -4.57 16.28 5.73
C LEU A 189 -3.13 16.12 5.23
N ASN A 190 -2.96 16.08 3.91
CA ASN A 190 -1.68 15.93 3.24
C ASN A 190 -1.64 16.82 1.97
N PRO A 191 -1.05 18.03 2.04
CA PRO A 191 -1.00 18.95 0.91
C PRO A 191 -0.29 18.41 -0.33
N ASN A 192 0.62 17.44 -0.16
CA ASN A 192 1.44 16.88 -1.22
C ASN A 192 0.85 15.61 -1.86
N ILE A 193 -0.30 15.15 -1.38
CA ILE A 193 -0.92 13.90 -1.85
C ILE A 193 -1.26 13.99 -3.34
N LYS A 194 -0.84 13.00 -4.12
CA LYS A 194 -1.29 12.83 -5.50
C LYS A 194 -2.64 12.08 -5.47
N VAL A 195 -3.65 12.58 -6.18
CA VAL A 195 -4.96 11.92 -6.30
C VAL A 195 -5.17 11.53 -7.75
N ILE A 196 -5.40 10.24 -8.00
CA ILE A 196 -5.57 9.68 -9.34
C ILE A 196 -6.87 8.90 -9.39
N PRO A 197 -7.86 9.31 -10.22
CA PRO A 197 -9.06 8.51 -10.47
C PRO A 197 -8.73 7.35 -11.39
N ILE A 198 -9.20 6.14 -11.02
CA ILE A 198 -8.98 4.93 -11.81
C ILE A 198 -10.23 4.04 -11.87
N SER A 199 -10.31 3.23 -12.89
CA SER A 199 -11.11 2.01 -12.89
C SER A 199 -10.19 0.82 -13.19
N ALA A 200 -9.86 0.05 -12.19
CA ALA A 200 -9.08 -1.17 -12.39
C ALA A 200 -9.82 -2.19 -13.26
N LYS A 201 -11.16 -2.12 -13.30
CA LYS A 201 -12.01 -2.95 -14.16
C LYS A 201 -11.87 -2.59 -15.64
N THR A 202 -12.00 -1.32 -16.00
CA THR A 202 -12.00 -0.86 -17.40
C THR A 202 -10.61 -0.49 -17.91
N GLY A 203 -9.66 -0.21 -17.01
CA GLY A 203 -8.33 0.29 -17.33
C GLY A 203 -8.24 1.82 -17.39
N GLU A 204 -9.34 2.54 -17.20
CA GLU A 204 -9.34 4.00 -17.17
C GLU A 204 -8.45 4.52 -16.03
N GLY A 205 -7.63 5.56 -16.28
CA GLY A 205 -6.71 6.15 -15.31
C GLY A 205 -5.47 5.31 -14.98
N ILE A 206 -5.40 4.02 -15.35
CA ILE A 206 -4.26 3.14 -15.05
C ILE A 206 -2.96 3.69 -15.64
N LYS A 207 -3.00 4.31 -16.81
CA LYS A 207 -1.80 4.92 -17.41
C LYS A 207 -1.21 6.02 -16.52
N GLU A 208 -2.02 6.90 -15.92
CA GLU A 208 -1.52 7.95 -15.02
C GLU A 208 -0.91 7.35 -13.75
N TRP A 209 -1.57 6.34 -13.17
CA TRP A 209 -1.06 5.58 -12.05
C TRP A 209 0.32 4.95 -12.34
N VAL A 210 0.44 4.24 -13.46
CA VAL A 210 1.67 3.56 -13.86
C VAL A 210 2.81 4.54 -14.16
N VAL A 211 2.51 5.69 -14.77
CA VAL A 211 3.50 6.76 -14.99
C VAL A 211 4.00 7.32 -13.66
N TRP A 212 3.11 7.59 -12.70
CA TRP A 212 3.51 8.03 -11.37
C TRP A 212 4.41 6.99 -10.71
N LEU A 213 3.98 5.73 -10.63
CA LEU A 213 4.72 4.66 -9.96
C LEU A 213 6.10 4.44 -10.61
N SER A 214 6.16 4.34 -11.94
CA SER A 214 7.45 4.15 -12.64
C SER A 214 8.40 5.32 -12.47
N THR A 215 7.88 6.53 -12.28
CA THR A 215 8.69 7.71 -11.96
C THR A 215 9.27 7.61 -10.56
N GLU A 216 8.48 7.20 -9.57
CA GLU A 216 8.95 7.02 -8.20
C GLU A 216 10.00 5.90 -8.10
N VAL A 217 9.82 4.78 -8.82
CA VAL A 217 10.83 3.69 -8.90
C VAL A 217 12.13 4.23 -9.47
N LYS A 218 12.11 4.93 -10.60
CA LYS A 218 13.31 5.52 -11.22
C LYS A 218 14.00 6.55 -10.32
N ASN A 219 13.23 7.40 -9.63
CA ASN A 219 13.77 8.36 -8.68
C ASN A 219 14.41 7.67 -7.48
N TRP A 220 13.86 6.56 -7.05
CA TRP A 220 14.43 5.74 -6.00
C TRP A 220 15.77 5.13 -6.42
N GLN A 221 15.86 4.57 -7.59
CA GLN A 221 17.08 3.94 -8.13
C GLN A 221 18.18 4.96 -8.48
N ALA A 222 17.82 6.20 -8.83
CA ALA A 222 18.77 7.24 -9.24
C ALA A 222 19.51 7.93 -8.08
N LYS A 223 19.13 7.73 -6.83
CA LYS A 223 19.75 8.36 -5.64
C LYS A 223 20.72 7.42 -4.96
#